data_2db72afa52f697d2faf217ca121e800b
#
_entry.id   2db72afa52f697d2faf217ca121e800b
#
_cell.length_a   1.000
_cell.length_b   1.000
_cell.length_c   1.000
_cell.angle_alpha   90.00
_cell.angle_beta   90.00
_cell.angle_gamma   90.00
#
_symmetry.space_group_name_H-M   'P 1'
#
loop_
_entity.id
_entity.type
_entity.pdbx_description
1 polymer ?
#
loop_
_entity_poly.entity_id
_entity_poly.type
_entity_poly.pdbx_seq_one_letter_code
_entity_poly.pdbx_strand_id
1 'polypeptide(L)'
;SNTEREEVLSKARAAKDVAPVVAQLSTPRKNEILQRAAENLIAHTEDILAANKQDIDAGRERGMSESLIDRLSLDAARVEGIAGGLRQVAGLQDPVGEILQGRTMDNGIQMKQVRVPLGVMGMVYEARPNVTVDAFGLAIKSGNVPLLRGSKSARNSNTKLVEILQDTLAEFDLPREAVQLLP
;
A
#
# COMPACT_ATOMS: atom_id res chain seq x y z
N SER A 1 7.73 -5.28 -21.17
CA SER A 1 8.46 -4.42 -22.12
C SER A 1 9.72 -3.87 -21.48
N ASN A 2 10.66 -3.39 -22.29
CA ASN A 2 11.88 -2.75 -21.76
C ASN A 2 11.55 -1.53 -20.90
N THR A 3 10.51 -0.78 -21.26
CA THR A 3 10.05 0.41 -20.53
C THR A 3 9.56 0.05 -19.13
N GLU A 4 8.78 -1.02 -19.01
CA GLU A 4 8.31 -1.50 -17.69
C GLU A 4 9.47 -1.94 -16.81
N ARG A 5 10.43 -2.65 -17.40
CA ARG A 5 11.62 -3.08 -16.68
C ARG A 5 12.44 -1.89 -16.17
N GLU A 6 12.62 -0.88 -17.01
CA GLU A 6 13.32 0.35 -16.65
C GLU A 6 12.60 1.10 -15.52
N GLU A 7 11.27 1.17 -15.58
CA GLU A 7 10.46 1.78 -14.52
C GLU A 7 10.60 1.03 -13.20
N VAL A 8 10.52 -0.31 -13.23
CA VAL A 8 10.69 -1.14 -12.02
C VAL A 8 12.08 -0.93 -11.42
N LEU A 9 13.13 -0.94 -12.25
CA LEU A 9 14.51 -0.75 -11.80
C LEU A 9 14.71 0.65 -11.20
N SER A 10 14.15 1.68 -11.84
CA SER A 10 14.22 3.06 -11.35
C SER A 10 13.55 3.19 -9.97
N LYS A 11 12.34 2.64 -9.82
CA LYS A 11 11.61 2.64 -8.54
C LYS A 11 12.33 1.84 -7.46
N ALA A 12 12.92 0.70 -7.83
CA ALA A 12 13.69 -0.11 -6.89
C ALA A 12 14.94 0.62 -6.39
N ARG A 13 15.64 1.34 -7.26
CA ARG A 13 16.79 2.16 -6.88
C ARG A 13 16.39 3.30 -5.96
N ALA A 14 15.30 4.01 -6.29
CA ALA A 14 14.78 5.08 -5.45
C ALA A 14 14.38 4.56 -4.06
N ALA A 15 13.73 3.41 -4.00
CA ALA A 15 13.37 2.76 -2.73
C ALA A 15 14.61 2.41 -1.90
N LYS A 16 15.63 1.86 -2.54
CA LYS A 16 16.91 1.53 -1.90
C LYS A 16 17.57 2.77 -1.29
N ASP A 17 17.55 3.88 -2.01
CA ASP A 17 18.16 5.12 -1.55
C ASP A 17 17.45 5.70 -0.32
N VAL A 18 16.15 5.52 -0.17
CA VAL A 18 15.37 6.05 0.95
C VAL A 18 15.20 5.06 2.10
N ALA A 19 15.51 3.78 1.90
CA ALA A 19 15.33 2.74 2.91
C ALA A 19 16.04 3.05 4.25
N PRO A 20 17.27 3.61 4.28
CA PRO A 20 17.92 3.95 5.56
C PRO A 20 17.15 4.97 6.39
N VAL A 21 16.45 5.91 5.75
CA VAL A 21 15.64 6.92 6.44
C VAL A 21 14.46 6.25 7.16
N VAL A 22 13.77 5.35 6.48
CA VAL A 22 12.62 4.62 7.04
C VAL A 22 13.07 3.68 8.16
N ALA A 23 14.23 3.01 7.99
CA ALA A 23 14.78 2.11 9.00
C ALA A 23 15.10 2.81 10.32
N GLN A 24 15.34 4.12 10.31
CA GLN A 24 15.69 4.91 11.48
C GLN A 24 14.50 5.58 12.17
N LEU A 25 13.29 5.42 11.65
CA LEU A 25 12.09 6.01 12.27
C LEU A 25 11.88 5.42 13.67
N SER A 26 11.60 6.30 14.64
CA SER A 26 11.22 5.88 15.98
C SER A 26 9.81 5.26 15.99
N THR A 27 9.53 4.45 16.99
CA THR A 27 8.17 3.89 17.19
C THR A 27 7.10 4.97 17.26
N PRO A 28 7.26 6.06 18.05
CA PRO A 28 6.26 7.13 18.07
C PRO A 28 6.06 7.78 16.70
N ARG A 29 7.14 8.00 15.96
CA ARG A 29 7.06 8.60 14.62
C ARG A 29 6.32 7.71 13.63
N LYS A 30 6.62 6.42 13.63
CA LYS A 30 5.88 5.43 12.82
C LYS A 30 4.39 5.47 13.13
N ASN A 31 4.06 5.49 14.42
CA ASN A 31 2.66 5.50 14.86
C ASN A 31 1.93 6.78 14.43
N GLU A 32 2.58 7.94 14.53
CA GLU A 32 2.02 9.21 14.05
C GLU A 32 1.74 9.15 12.53
N ILE A 33 2.67 8.62 11.75
CA ILE A 33 2.52 8.46 10.30
C ILE A 33 1.31 7.58 9.99
N LEU A 34 1.17 6.44 10.66
CA LEU A 34 0.07 5.52 10.45
C LEU A 34 -1.27 6.12 10.83
N GLN A 35 -1.37 6.84 11.95
CA GLN A 35 -2.57 7.54 12.37
C GLN A 35 -2.96 8.64 11.39
N ARG A 36 -1.98 9.42 10.94
CA ARG A 36 -2.21 10.49 9.97
C ARG A 36 -2.64 9.93 8.61
N ALA A 37 -2.04 8.84 8.16
CA ALA A 37 -2.44 8.15 6.94
C ALA A 37 -3.89 7.69 7.01
N ALA A 38 -4.32 7.14 8.15
CA ALA A 38 -5.71 6.76 8.37
C ALA A 38 -6.66 7.97 8.25
N GLU A 39 -6.33 9.09 8.88
CA GLU A 39 -7.11 10.32 8.78
C GLU A 39 -7.19 10.83 7.33
N ASN A 40 -6.07 10.82 6.61
CA ASN A 40 -6.01 11.29 5.23
C ASN A 40 -6.83 10.40 4.28
N LEU A 41 -6.81 9.08 4.48
CA LEU A 41 -7.64 8.17 3.70
C LEU A 41 -9.13 8.48 3.88
N ILE A 42 -9.58 8.70 5.10
CA ILE A 42 -10.97 9.06 5.39
C ILE A 42 -11.30 10.43 4.78
N ALA A 43 -10.41 11.41 4.92
CA ALA A 43 -10.61 12.75 4.37
C ALA A 43 -10.73 12.75 2.83
N HIS A 44 -10.09 11.80 2.16
CA HIS A 44 -10.10 11.65 0.71
C HIS A 44 -11.01 10.51 0.21
N THR A 45 -12.01 10.13 1.00
CA THR A 45 -12.95 9.05 0.64
C THR A 45 -13.57 9.27 -0.74
N GLU A 46 -14.04 10.47 -1.04
CA GLU A 46 -14.68 10.76 -2.34
C GLU A 46 -13.72 10.54 -3.52
N ASP A 47 -12.47 10.97 -3.39
CA ASP A 47 -11.45 10.77 -4.43
C ASP A 47 -11.12 9.29 -4.62
N ILE A 48 -11.04 8.54 -3.52
CA ILE A 48 -10.82 7.09 -3.56
C ILE A 48 -11.99 6.40 -4.28
N LEU A 49 -13.22 6.75 -3.92
CA LEU A 49 -14.41 6.14 -4.53
C LEU A 49 -14.54 6.50 -6.01
N ALA A 50 -14.14 7.72 -6.41
CA ALA A 50 -14.14 8.11 -7.81
C ALA A 50 -13.14 7.28 -8.63
N ALA A 51 -11.92 7.08 -8.12
CA ALA A 51 -10.92 6.23 -8.76
C ALA A 51 -11.38 4.76 -8.82
N ASN A 52 -12.00 4.29 -7.75
CA ASN A 52 -12.55 2.93 -7.69
C ASN A 52 -13.68 2.73 -8.70
N LYS A 53 -14.54 3.71 -8.86
CA LYS A 53 -15.61 3.66 -9.87
C LYS A 53 -15.05 3.48 -11.28
N GLN A 54 -13.95 4.13 -11.61
CA GLN A 54 -13.29 3.96 -12.91
C GLN A 54 -12.86 2.50 -13.12
N ASP A 55 -12.28 1.89 -12.09
CA ASP A 55 -11.89 0.47 -12.15
C ASP A 55 -13.09 -0.46 -12.27
N ILE A 56 -14.17 -0.18 -11.54
CA ILE A 56 -15.40 -0.97 -11.59
C ILE A 56 -16.04 -0.90 -12.98
N ASP A 57 -16.18 0.30 -13.52
CA ASP A 57 -16.80 0.51 -14.84
C ASP A 57 -15.98 -0.19 -15.93
N ALA A 58 -14.65 -0.06 -15.90
CA ALA A 58 -13.77 -0.75 -16.83
C ALA A 58 -13.82 -2.28 -16.66
N GLY A 59 -13.93 -2.76 -15.43
CA GLY A 59 -14.06 -4.19 -15.14
C GLY A 59 -15.36 -4.75 -15.71
N ARG A 60 -16.47 -4.05 -15.55
CA ARG A 60 -17.76 -4.47 -16.12
C ARG A 60 -17.73 -4.50 -17.64
N GLU A 61 -17.12 -3.52 -18.28
CA GLU A 61 -16.95 -3.50 -19.73
C GLU A 61 -16.17 -4.71 -20.26
N ARG A 62 -15.19 -5.19 -19.47
CA ARG A 62 -14.41 -6.40 -19.82
C ARG A 62 -15.13 -7.71 -19.50
N GLY A 63 -16.32 -7.65 -18.94
CA GLY A 63 -17.07 -8.84 -18.56
C GLY A 63 -16.60 -9.50 -17.25
N MET A 64 -16.00 -8.73 -16.35
CA MET A 64 -15.60 -9.21 -15.05
C MET A 64 -16.80 -9.74 -14.26
N SER A 65 -16.65 -10.89 -13.58
CA SER A 65 -17.74 -11.48 -12.81
C SER A 65 -18.15 -10.58 -11.63
N GLU A 66 -19.41 -10.70 -11.20
CA GLU A 66 -19.92 -9.92 -10.06
C GLU A 66 -19.13 -10.22 -8.78
N SER A 67 -18.64 -11.44 -8.60
CA SER A 67 -17.78 -11.81 -7.47
C SER A 67 -16.47 -11.02 -7.47
N LEU A 68 -15.82 -10.88 -8.63
CA LEU A 68 -14.61 -10.09 -8.78
C LEU A 68 -14.88 -8.60 -8.63
N ILE A 69 -16.00 -8.12 -9.16
CA ILE A 69 -16.44 -6.73 -8.99
C ILE A 69 -16.63 -6.41 -7.50
N ASP A 70 -17.27 -7.29 -6.74
CA ASP A 70 -17.47 -7.09 -5.30
C ASP A 70 -16.12 -7.01 -4.55
N ARG A 71 -15.17 -7.85 -4.90
CA ARG A 71 -13.82 -7.81 -4.30
C ARG A 71 -13.07 -6.53 -4.61
N LEU A 72 -13.29 -5.97 -5.78
CA LEU A 72 -12.68 -4.73 -6.23
C LEU A 72 -13.35 -3.50 -5.62
N SER A 73 -14.65 -3.58 -5.32
CA SER A 73 -15.49 -2.44 -4.95
C SER A 73 -15.17 -1.89 -3.57
N LEU A 74 -15.10 -0.56 -3.49
CA LEU A 74 -14.98 0.20 -2.25
C LEU A 74 -16.24 1.05 -2.03
N ASP A 75 -16.55 1.26 -0.77
CA ASP A 75 -17.54 2.22 -0.30
C ASP A 75 -16.98 2.95 0.93
N ALA A 76 -17.72 3.90 1.47
CA ALA A 76 -17.26 4.68 2.62
C ALA A 76 -16.95 3.80 3.83
N ALA A 77 -17.74 2.76 4.08
CA ALA A 77 -17.52 1.84 5.20
C ALA A 77 -16.24 1.03 5.01
N ARG A 78 -15.96 0.59 3.80
CA ARG A 78 -14.72 -0.14 3.48
C ARG A 78 -13.49 0.76 3.59
N VAL A 79 -13.59 2.03 3.18
CA VAL A 79 -12.50 3.00 3.37
C VAL A 79 -12.22 3.21 4.87
N GLU A 80 -13.26 3.34 5.69
CA GLU A 80 -13.08 3.40 7.15
C GLU A 80 -12.42 2.14 7.70
N GLY A 81 -12.78 0.97 7.19
CA GLY A 81 -12.16 -0.30 7.57
C GLY A 81 -10.66 -0.34 7.23
N ILE A 82 -10.29 0.18 6.06
CA ILE A 82 -8.89 0.31 5.63
C ILE A 82 -8.13 1.24 6.58
N ALA A 83 -8.69 2.38 6.91
CA ALA A 83 -8.11 3.33 7.88
C ALA A 83 -7.98 2.68 9.27
N GLY A 84 -8.99 1.91 9.70
CA GLY A 84 -8.95 1.14 10.93
C GLY A 84 -7.81 0.15 10.99
N GLY A 85 -7.49 -0.49 9.86
CA GLY A 85 -6.34 -1.37 9.72
C GLY A 85 -5.02 -0.69 10.03
N LEU A 86 -4.82 0.54 9.56
CA LEU A 86 -3.63 1.34 9.89
C LEU A 86 -3.56 1.69 11.38
N ARG A 87 -4.68 2.02 11.98
CA ARG A 87 -4.75 2.29 13.42
C ARG A 87 -4.41 1.06 14.24
N GLN A 88 -4.88 -0.11 13.80
CA GLN A 88 -4.52 -1.38 14.41
C GLN A 88 -3.01 -1.62 14.38
N VAL A 89 -2.38 -1.42 13.23
CA VAL A 89 -0.93 -1.57 13.07
C VAL A 89 -0.18 -0.59 13.97
N ALA A 90 -0.66 0.65 14.07
CA ALA A 90 -0.07 1.64 14.98
C ALA A 90 -0.08 1.18 16.43
N GLY A 91 -1.10 0.42 16.84
CA GLY A 91 -1.20 -0.13 18.20
C GLY A 91 -0.38 -1.39 18.47
N LEU A 92 0.22 -2.00 17.45
CA LEU A 92 1.06 -3.18 17.62
C LEU A 92 2.41 -2.83 18.22
N GLN A 93 3.02 -3.85 18.87
CA GLN A 93 4.40 -3.72 19.33
C GLN A 93 5.33 -3.53 18.12
N ASP A 94 6.34 -2.67 18.28
CA ASP A 94 7.31 -2.43 17.21
C ASP A 94 8.13 -3.71 16.95
N PRO A 95 8.07 -4.25 15.71
CA PRO A 95 8.73 -5.51 15.38
C PRO A 95 10.21 -5.35 14.97
N VAL A 96 10.82 -4.19 15.18
CA VAL A 96 12.21 -3.97 14.77
C VAL A 96 13.11 -5.03 15.40
N GLY A 97 13.76 -5.81 14.54
CA GLY A 97 14.58 -6.96 14.93
C GLY A 97 13.94 -8.31 14.64
N GLU A 98 12.64 -8.36 14.32
CA GLU A 98 11.96 -9.60 13.93
C GLU A 98 11.90 -9.73 12.41
N ILE A 99 11.96 -10.98 11.93
CA ILE A 99 11.87 -11.28 10.51
C ILE A 99 10.38 -11.41 10.17
N LEU A 100 9.88 -10.54 9.26
CA LEU A 100 8.54 -10.69 8.71
C LEU A 100 8.53 -11.86 7.74
N GLN A 101 7.62 -12.81 7.98
CA GLN A 101 7.40 -13.92 7.06
C GLN A 101 6.13 -13.67 6.25
N GLY A 102 6.08 -14.21 5.03
CA GLY A 102 4.87 -14.22 4.25
C GLY A 102 3.77 -14.96 5.02
N ARG A 103 2.55 -14.45 4.98
CA ARG A 103 1.40 -15.08 5.64
C ARG A 103 0.16 -15.02 4.76
N THR A 104 -0.73 -15.98 4.98
CA THR A 104 -2.07 -15.91 4.40
C THR A 104 -2.91 -14.99 5.29
N MET A 105 -3.52 -13.97 4.71
CA MET A 105 -4.42 -13.07 5.42
C MET A 105 -5.78 -13.74 5.65
N ASP A 106 -6.50 -13.30 6.69
CA ASP A 106 -7.80 -13.87 7.07
C ASP A 106 -8.85 -13.85 5.94
N ASN A 107 -8.68 -12.95 4.98
CA ASN A 107 -9.54 -12.85 3.79
C ASN A 107 -9.13 -13.81 2.64
N GLY A 108 -8.19 -14.72 2.89
CA GLY A 108 -7.72 -15.70 1.90
C GLY A 108 -6.71 -15.18 0.90
N ILE A 109 -6.28 -13.92 1.00
CA ILE A 109 -5.26 -13.36 0.11
C ILE A 109 -3.88 -13.89 0.52
N GLN A 110 -3.19 -14.51 -0.44
CA GLN A 110 -1.80 -14.89 -0.27
C GLN A 110 -0.91 -13.71 -0.65
N MET A 111 -0.16 -13.20 0.31
CA MET A 111 0.87 -12.19 0.07
C MET A 111 2.20 -12.90 -0.10
N LYS A 112 2.84 -12.70 -1.27
CA LYS A 112 4.23 -13.07 -1.46
C LYS A 112 5.09 -11.85 -1.12
N GLN A 113 5.88 -12.01 -0.09
CA GLN A 113 6.84 -11.01 0.31
C GLN A 113 8.20 -11.38 -0.28
N VAL A 114 8.70 -10.53 -1.16
CA VAL A 114 10.04 -10.70 -1.73
C VAL A 114 10.94 -9.64 -1.11
N ARG A 115 11.88 -10.09 -0.29
CA ARG A 115 12.86 -9.19 0.31
C ARG A 115 13.96 -8.88 -0.72
N VAL A 116 14.22 -7.58 -0.94
CA VAL A 116 15.38 -7.13 -1.69
C VAL A 116 16.40 -6.50 -0.73
N PRO A 117 17.69 -6.41 -1.12
CA PRO A 117 18.72 -5.87 -0.23
C PRO A 117 18.38 -4.48 0.33
N LEU A 118 18.79 -4.22 1.58
CA LEU A 118 18.72 -2.92 2.25
C LEU A 118 17.30 -2.47 2.67
N GLY A 119 16.42 -3.40 3.05
CA GLY A 119 15.14 -3.06 3.66
C GLY A 119 14.02 -2.68 2.71
N VAL A 120 14.20 -2.93 1.43
CA VAL A 120 13.14 -2.79 0.43
C VAL A 120 12.38 -4.10 0.30
N MET A 121 11.07 -4.05 0.32
CA MET A 121 10.18 -5.20 0.23
C MET A 121 9.30 -5.10 -1.01
N GLY A 122 9.46 -6.04 -1.94
CA GLY A 122 8.54 -6.18 -3.07
C GLY A 122 7.34 -7.02 -2.63
N MET A 123 6.14 -6.53 -2.92
CA MET A 123 4.89 -7.22 -2.58
C MET A 123 4.00 -7.30 -3.81
N VAL A 124 3.62 -8.52 -4.17
CA VAL A 124 2.70 -8.78 -5.29
C VAL A 124 1.42 -9.36 -4.73
N TYR A 125 0.29 -8.77 -5.11
CA TYR A 125 -1.02 -9.18 -4.59
C TYR A 125 -2.09 -9.02 -5.66
N GLU A 126 -3.22 -9.70 -5.47
CA GLU A 126 -4.35 -9.63 -6.37
C GLU A 126 -5.58 -9.07 -5.67
N ALA A 127 -6.44 -8.47 -6.46
CA ALA A 127 -7.84 -8.20 -6.29
C ALA A 127 -8.24 -7.06 -5.35
N ARG A 128 -7.82 -7.01 -4.09
CA ARG A 128 -8.42 -6.05 -3.14
C ARG A 128 -7.55 -4.82 -2.92
N PRO A 129 -8.08 -3.61 -3.12
CA PRO A 129 -7.33 -2.37 -2.89
C PRO A 129 -6.86 -2.19 -1.43
N ASN A 130 -7.57 -2.76 -0.45
CA ASN A 130 -7.19 -2.66 0.96
C ASN A 130 -5.80 -3.26 1.24
N VAL A 131 -5.36 -4.25 0.46
CA VAL A 131 -4.03 -4.87 0.64
C VAL A 131 -2.91 -3.87 0.42
N THR A 132 -3.08 -2.91 -0.49
CA THR A 132 -2.13 -1.81 -0.72
C THR A 132 -1.84 -1.04 0.55
N VAL A 133 -2.87 -0.70 1.30
CA VAL A 133 -2.75 0.08 2.54
C VAL A 133 -2.22 -0.79 3.68
N ASP A 134 -2.69 -2.02 3.81
CA ASP A 134 -2.19 -2.97 4.82
C ASP A 134 -0.69 -3.22 4.65
N ALA A 135 -0.26 -3.43 3.42
CA ALA A 135 1.16 -3.63 3.09
C ALA A 135 2.02 -2.41 3.47
N PHE A 136 1.54 -1.21 3.17
CA PHE A 136 2.19 0.02 3.59
C PHE A 136 2.34 0.09 5.11
N GLY A 137 1.25 -0.16 5.83
CA GLY A 137 1.25 -0.09 7.29
C GLY A 137 2.26 -1.04 7.92
N LEU A 138 2.26 -2.29 7.47
CA LEU A 138 3.19 -3.30 7.96
C LEU A 138 4.65 -2.97 7.60
N ALA A 139 4.89 -2.46 6.40
CA ALA A 139 6.23 -2.08 5.96
C ALA A 139 6.78 -0.92 6.80
N ILE A 140 6.02 0.15 6.97
CA ILE A 140 6.45 1.30 7.80
C ILE A 140 6.70 0.86 9.24
N LYS A 141 5.79 0.09 9.84
CA LYS A 141 5.96 -0.37 11.22
C LYS A 141 7.21 -1.24 11.40
N SER A 142 7.56 -2.03 10.39
CA SER A 142 8.77 -2.85 10.41
C SER A 142 10.03 -2.13 9.92
N GLY A 143 9.93 -0.84 9.60
CA GLY A 143 11.08 -0.03 9.16
C GLY A 143 11.55 -0.31 7.74
N ASN A 144 10.65 -0.81 6.88
CA ASN A 144 10.95 -1.19 5.50
C ASN A 144 10.22 -0.30 4.50
N VAL A 145 10.72 -0.28 3.27
CA VAL A 145 10.14 0.45 2.15
C VAL A 145 9.43 -0.53 1.21
N PRO A 146 8.10 -0.41 1.03
CA PRO A 146 7.37 -1.31 0.16
C PRO A 146 7.43 -0.86 -1.31
N LEU A 147 7.62 -1.84 -2.20
CA LEU A 147 7.33 -1.74 -3.62
C LEU A 147 6.11 -2.60 -3.88
N LEU A 148 5.00 -1.97 -4.28
CA LEU A 148 3.70 -2.61 -4.35
C LEU A 148 3.30 -2.87 -5.80
N ARG A 149 2.84 -4.09 -6.08
CA ARG A 149 2.28 -4.45 -7.38
C ARG A 149 0.94 -5.13 -7.16
N GLY A 150 -0.13 -4.40 -7.51
CA GLY A 150 -1.49 -4.90 -7.45
C GLY A 150 -1.98 -5.40 -8.80
N SER A 151 -3.25 -5.81 -8.85
CA SER A 151 -3.93 -6.17 -10.07
C SER A 151 -4.11 -4.95 -11.00
N LYS A 152 -4.00 -5.19 -12.29
CA LYS A 152 -4.33 -4.16 -13.30
C LYS A 152 -5.79 -3.70 -13.18
N SER A 153 -6.67 -4.57 -12.73
CA SER A 153 -8.10 -4.26 -12.51
C SER A 153 -8.32 -3.20 -11.42
N ALA A 154 -7.38 -3.06 -10.49
CA ALA A 154 -7.44 -2.09 -9.39
C ALA A 154 -6.47 -0.92 -9.58
N ARG A 155 -5.98 -0.70 -10.79
CA ARG A 155 -4.90 0.26 -11.06
C ARG A 155 -5.23 1.68 -10.59
N ASN A 156 -6.42 2.19 -10.93
CA ASN A 156 -6.83 3.54 -10.55
C ASN A 156 -7.01 3.66 -9.03
N SER A 157 -7.66 2.67 -8.42
CA SER A 157 -7.85 2.61 -6.96
C SER A 157 -6.51 2.60 -6.23
N ASN A 158 -5.60 1.70 -6.62
CA ASN A 158 -4.29 1.58 -5.98
C ASN A 158 -3.43 2.83 -6.19
N THR A 159 -3.48 3.45 -7.37
CA THR A 159 -2.76 4.69 -7.66
C THR A 159 -3.21 5.81 -6.72
N LYS A 160 -4.53 5.95 -6.53
CA LYS A 160 -5.07 6.98 -5.62
C LYS A 160 -4.67 6.71 -4.17
N LEU A 161 -4.77 5.47 -3.72
CA LEU A 161 -4.36 5.10 -2.37
C LEU A 161 -2.88 5.40 -2.12
N VAL A 162 -2.00 4.99 -3.03
CA VAL A 162 -0.56 5.23 -2.90
C VAL A 162 -0.25 6.74 -2.92
N GLU A 163 -0.93 7.51 -3.76
CA GLU A 163 -0.79 8.97 -3.80
C GLU A 163 -1.10 9.61 -2.44
N ILE A 164 -2.18 9.18 -1.79
CA ILE A 164 -2.55 9.69 -0.46
C ILE A 164 -1.49 9.28 0.59
N LEU A 165 -0.97 8.07 0.52
CA LEU A 165 0.09 7.60 1.41
C LEU A 165 1.40 8.38 1.20
N GLN A 166 1.74 8.67 -0.06
CA GLN A 166 2.91 9.48 -0.40
C GLN A 166 2.77 10.92 0.11
N ASP A 167 1.58 11.51 -0.04
CA ASP A 167 1.28 12.84 0.49
C ASP A 167 1.40 12.87 2.01
N THR A 168 0.97 11.81 2.68
CA THR A 168 1.13 11.65 4.12
C THR A 168 2.61 11.63 4.52
N LEU A 169 3.42 10.85 3.82
CA LEU A 169 4.87 10.80 4.07
C LEU A 169 5.50 12.19 3.91
N ALA A 170 5.09 12.95 2.90
CA ALA A 170 5.58 14.30 2.66
C ALA A 170 5.23 15.25 3.82
N GLU A 171 4.10 15.10 4.49
CA GLU A 171 3.75 15.87 5.70
C GLU A 171 4.75 15.66 6.84
N PHE A 172 5.45 14.54 6.87
CA PHE A 172 6.46 14.20 7.86
C PHE A 172 7.89 14.43 7.35
N ASP A 173 8.04 15.18 6.27
CA ASP A 173 9.33 15.44 5.61
C ASP A 173 10.06 14.16 5.17
N LEU A 174 9.29 13.12 4.85
CA LEU A 174 9.80 11.87 4.32
C LEU A 174 9.65 11.82 2.80
N PRO A 175 10.56 11.13 2.11
CA PRO A 175 10.48 11.02 0.66
C PRO A 175 9.26 10.20 0.23
N ARG A 176 8.60 10.63 -0.85
CA ARG A 176 7.45 9.94 -1.43
C ARG A 176 7.80 8.55 -1.91
N GLU A 177 9.06 8.34 -2.31
CA GLU A 177 9.59 7.05 -2.78
C GLU A 177 9.65 5.98 -1.68
N ALA A 178 9.33 6.33 -0.43
CA ALA A 178 9.19 5.37 0.65
C ALA A 178 7.95 4.47 0.52
N VAL A 179 7.06 4.75 -0.43
CA VAL A 179 6.03 3.84 -0.91
C VAL A 179 5.82 4.08 -2.40
N GLN A 180 5.82 3.03 -3.20
CA GLN A 180 5.65 3.15 -4.64
C GLN A 180 4.82 2.00 -5.18
N LEU A 181 4.04 2.30 -6.22
CA LEU A 181 3.28 1.32 -6.98
C LEU A 181 4.05 0.99 -8.26
N LEU A 182 4.28 -0.29 -8.48
CA LEU A 182 4.92 -0.80 -9.69
C LEU A 182 3.91 -0.92 -10.84
N PRO A 183 4.38 -0.85 -12.11
CA PRO A 183 3.49 -0.99 -13.26
C PRO A 183 2.88 -2.39 -13.40
#